data_bdc513f697de6471c404ba5a48113d8c
#
_entry.id   bdc513f697de6471c404ba5a48113d8c
#
_cell.length_a   1.000
_cell.length_b   1.000
_cell.length_c   1.000
_cell.angle_alpha   90.00
_cell.angle_beta   90.00
_cell.angle_gamma   90.00
#
_symmetry.space_group_name_H-M   'P 1'
#
loop_
_entity.id
_entity.type
_entity.pdbx_description
1 polymer ?
#
loop_
_entity_poly.entity_id
_entity_poly.type
_entity_poly.pdbx_seq_one_letter_code
_entity_poly.pdbx_strand_id
1 'polypeptide(L)'
;RQVIVKAVTAPFTFLARLVGGDSADLRTVAFPPGAATLADVQRGQLQQLAQALIARPQLTLDIRPQVDQADSRALAQQALQQALAQAGVDADDDEEQTERLVALYQARFGSEPPPVPPPEGTQPSAQEQRAAAARAGRERLLAAMAPDADAMQALARARGEAIRAALAGNGVPLQRMAITVPALPQPLPPSAVSEFELASS
;
A
#
# COMPACT_ATOMS: atom_id res chain seq x y z
N ARG A 1 6.93 5.67 35.83
CA ARG A 1 7.34 4.24 35.81
C ARG A 1 7.48 3.84 34.35
N GLN A 2 8.72 3.75 33.89
CA GLN A 2 9.02 3.17 32.57
C GLN A 2 8.75 1.66 32.68
N VAL A 3 7.76 1.19 31.92
CA VAL A 3 7.56 -0.24 31.70
C VAL A 3 8.61 -0.68 30.69
N ILE A 4 9.62 -1.39 31.15
CA ILE A 4 10.61 -2.05 30.25
C ILE A 4 9.88 -3.23 29.62
N VAL A 5 9.38 -3.03 28.40
CA VAL A 5 8.84 -4.12 27.59
C VAL A 5 10.00 -4.93 27.06
N LYS A 6 10.25 -6.11 27.62
CA LYS A 6 11.19 -7.08 27.06
C LYS A 6 10.58 -7.64 25.77
N ALA A 7 11.14 -7.27 24.62
CA ALA A 7 10.83 -7.93 23.37
C ALA A 7 11.24 -9.41 23.46
N VAL A 8 10.27 -10.31 23.35
CA VAL A 8 10.48 -11.75 23.41
C VAL A 8 10.39 -12.32 22.00
N THR A 9 11.51 -12.69 21.43
CA THR A 9 11.63 -13.20 20.05
C THR A 9 11.16 -14.67 19.88
N ALA A 10 10.81 -15.38 20.93
CA ALA A 10 10.43 -16.79 20.89
C ALA A 10 8.93 -17.14 20.73
N PRO A 11 7.96 -16.22 20.77
CA PRO A 11 6.55 -16.61 20.93
C PRO A 11 5.83 -17.01 19.64
N PHE A 12 6.24 -16.53 18.44
CA PHE A 12 5.49 -16.87 17.22
C PHE A 12 5.61 -18.34 16.83
N THR A 13 6.76 -18.97 16.97
CA THR A 13 6.94 -20.41 16.74
C THR A 13 6.11 -21.25 17.71
N PHE A 14 5.94 -20.75 18.93
CA PHE A 14 5.10 -21.41 19.93
C PHE A 14 3.61 -21.20 19.65
N LEU A 15 3.20 -19.97 19.22
CA LEU A 15 1.83 -19.69 18.83
C LEU A 15 1.41 -20.48 17.58
N ALA A 16 2.29 -20.59 16.59
CA ALA A 16 2.04 -21.36 15.38
C ALA A 16 1.74 -22.85 15.69
N ARG A 17 2.47 -23.44 16.64
CA ARG A 17 2.21 -24.82 17.09
C ARG A 17 0.85 -25.01 17.76
N LEU A 18 0.30 -23.97 18.39
CA LEU A 18 -1.02 -24.02 19.04
C LEU A 18 -2.17 -24.04 18.03
N VAL A 19 -2.00 -23.38 16.89
CA VAL A 19 -3.05 -23.23 15.87
C VAL A 19 -2.80 -24.06 14.60
N GLY A 20 -1.72 -24.84 14.56
CA GLY A 20 -1.39 -25.72 13.44
C GLY A 20 -0.94 -24.97 12.16
N GLY A 21 -0.47 -23.73 12.30
CA GLY A 21 0.00 -22.86 11.20
C GLY A 21 1.53 -22.73 11.14
N ASP A 22 2.03 -22.07 10.08
CA ASP A 22 3.43 -21.67 9.99
C ASP A 22 3.69 -20.41 10.84
N SER A 23 4.83 -20.36 11.50
CA SER A 23 5.23 -19.20 12.32
C SER A 23 5.50 -17.95 11.48
N ALA A 24 5.88 -18.10 10.22
CA ALA A 24 6.09 -16.99 9.29
C ALA A 24 4.77 -16.31 8.95
N ASP A 25 3.71 -17.10 8.71
CA ASP A 25 2.38 -16.60 8.37
C ASP A 25 1.72 -15.79 9.49
N LEU A 26 2.09 -16.04 10.74
CA LEU A 26 1.55 -15.32 11.90
C LEU A 26 2.33 -14.03 12.25
N ARG A 27 3.44 -13.75 11.58
CA ARG A 27 4.30 -12.60 11.90
C ARG A 27 4.09 -11.41 11.00
N THR A 28 3.50 -11.62 9.84
CA THR A 28 3.38 -10.60 8.80
C THR A 28 2.01 -10.60 8.15
N VAL A 29 1.59 -9.44 7.66
CA VAL A 29 0.40 -9.30 6.82
C VAL A 29 0.74 -8.47 5.59
N ALA A 30 0.44 -9.01 4.41
CA ALA A 30 0.57 -8.31 3.14
C ALA A 30 -0.72 -7.56 2.79
N PHE A 31 -0.58 -6.43 2.13
CA PHE A 31 -1.69 -5.66 1.57
C PHE A 31 -1.54 -5.48 0.07
N PRO A 32 -2.65 -5.36 -0.67
CA PRO A 32 -2.58 -4.90 -2.05
C PRO A 32 -1.94 -3.50 -2.13
N PRO A 33 -1.17 -3.19 -3.18
CA PRO A 33 -0.55 -1.89 -3.34
C PRO A 33 -1.56 -0.73 -3.26
N GLY A 34 -1.22 0.29 -2.47
CA GLY A 34 -2.05 1.48 -2.27
C GLY A 34 -3.36 1.25 -1.49
N ALA A 35 -3.56 0.08 -0.90
CA ALA A 35 -4.78 -0.26 -0.19
C ALA A 35 -4.52 -0.67 1.27
N ALA A 36 -5.54 -0.49 2.12
CA ALA A 36 -5.60 -0.97 3.49
C ALA A 36 -6.66 -2.07 3.67
N THR A 37 -7.18 -2.61 2.57
CA THR A 37 -8.20 -3.68 2.59
C THR A 37 -7.52 -5.04 2.75
N LEU A 38 -7.99 -5.82 3.71
CA LEU A 38 -7.52 -7.19 3.94
C LEU A 38 -8.20 -8.16 2.95
N ALA A 39 -7.41 -8.95 2.24
CA ALA A 39 -7.94 -10.06 1.45
C ALA A 39 -8.35 -11.23 2.36
N ASP A 40 -9.10 -12.21 1.82
CA ASP A 40 -9.63 -13.32 2.61
C ASP A 40 -8.56 -14.18 3.25
N VAL A 41 -7.44 -14.37 2.55
CA VAL A 41 -6.27 -15.12 3.08
C VAL A 41 -5.72 -14.42 4.32
N GLN A 42 -5.53 -13.10 4.28
CA GLN A 42 -5.04 -12.33 5.42
C GLN A 42 -6.04 -12.30 6.57
N ARG A 43 -7.35 -12.26 6.28
CA ARG A 43 -8.40 -12.39 7.30
C ARG A 43 -8.31 -13.74 8.01
N GLY A 44 -8.09 -14.82 7.27
CA GLY A 44 -7.87 -16.16 7.83
C GLY A 44 -6.63 -16.25 8.73
N GLN A 45 -5.52 -15.66 8.30
CA GLN A 45 -4.29 -15.58 9.10
C GLN A 45 -4.51 -14.80 10.41
N LEU A 46 -5.18 -13.64 10.34
CA LEU A 46 -5.51 -12.84 11.52
C LEU A 46 -6.49 -13.55 12.46
N GLN A 47 -7.41 -14.37 11.95
CA GLN A 47 -8.29 -15.21 12.76
C GLN A 47 -7.47 -16.24 13.57
N GLN A 48 -6.49 -16.91 12.94
CA GLN A 48 -5.60 -17.84 13.63
C GLN A 48 -4.74 -17.12 14.68
N LEU A 49 -4.18 -15.95 14.36
CA LEU A 49 -3.43 -15.13 15.30
C LEU A 49 -4.31 -14.70 16.49
N ALA A 50 -5.56 -14.32 16.24
CA ALA A 50 -6.51 -13.96 17.30
C ALA A 50 -6.77 -15.13 18.26
N GLN A 51 -7.00 -16.34 17.74
CA GLN A 51 -7.17 -17.55 18.57
C GLN A 51 -5.94 -17.81 19.44
N ALA A 52 -4.75 -17.68 18.87
CA ALA A 52 -3.50 -17.85 19.60
C ALA A 52 -3.31 -16.80 20.70
N LEU A 53 -3.69 -15.53 20.44
CA LEU A 53 -3.64 -14.45 21.43
C LEU A 53 -4.67 -14.64 22.55
N ILE A 54 -5.87 -15.11 22.23
CA ILE A 54 -6.93 -15.39 23.22
C ILE A 54 -6.47 -16.52 24.18
N ALA A 55 -5.82 -17.56 23.64
CA ALA A 55 -5.27 -18.65 24.45
C ALA A 55 -4.09 -18.20 25.34
N ARG A 56 -3.55 -17.01 25.15
CA ARG A 56 -2.42 -16.44 25.90
C ARG A 56 -2.70 -15.00 26.34
N PRO A 57 -3.52 -14.81 27.39
CA PRO A 57 -3.98 -13.48 27.82
C PRO A 57 -2.85 -12.54 28.28
N GLN A 58 -1.69 -13.05 28.65
CA GLN A 58 -0.51 -12.28 29.05
C GLN A 58 0.26 -11.66 27.89
N LEU A 59 -0.03 -12.05 26.63
CA LEU A 59 0.66 -11.49 25.47
C LEU A 59 -0.05 -10.23 24.99
N THR A 60 0.74 -9.23 24.63
CA THR A 60 0.31 -8.02 23.92
C THR A 60 0.93 -8.01 22.51
N LEU A 61 0.25 -7.38 21.56
CA LEU A 61 0.67 -7.30 20.17
C LEU A 61 0.99 -5.86 19.81
N ASP A 62 2.17 -5.62 19.27
CA ASP A 62 2.50 -4.36 18.58
C ASP A 62 2.39 -4.59 17.06
N ILE A 63 1.51 -3.83 16.42
CA ILE A 63 1.25 -3.85 14.98
C ILE A 63 2.11 -2.78 14.35
N ARG A 64 3.02 -3.18 13.46
CA ARG A 64 3.93 -2.29 12.73
C ARG A 64 3.59 -2.27 11.26
N PRO A 65 2.62 -1.43 10.85
CA PRO A 65 2.24 -1.31 9.45
C PRO A 65 3.37 -0.68 8.64
N GLN A 66 3.59 -1.20 7.43
CA GLN A 66 4.61 -0.70 6.52
C GLN A 66 4.02 -0.35 5.16
N VAL A 67 4.75 0.48 4.42
CA VAL A 67 4.44 0.91 3.06
C VAL A 67 5.72 0.91 2.22
N ASP A 68 5.58 0.79 0.89
CA ASP A 68 6.69 0.63 -0.03
C ASP A 68 6.53 1.46 -1.33
N GLN A 69 7.45 1.27 -2.27
CA GLN A 69 7.43 1.95 -3.57
C GLN A 69 6.21 1.55 -4.42
N ALA A 70 5.73 0.30 -4.31
CA ALA A 70 4.55 -0.14 -5.03
C ALA A 70 3.29 0.58 -4.53
N ASP A 71 3.20 0.86 -3.22
CA ASP A 71 2.13 1.67 -2.63
C ASP A 71 2.13 3.10 -3.17
N SER A 72 3.30 3.73 -3.19
CA SER A 72 3.45 5.09 -3.72
C SER A 72 3.01 5.16 -5.19
N ARG A 73 3.41 4.19 -6.00
CA ARG A 73 3.03 4.10 -7.41
C ARG A 73 1.53 3.85 -7.58
N ALA A 74 0.94 2.97 -6.78
CA ALA A 74 -0.48 2.67 -6.83
C ALA A 74 -1.34 3.90 -6.45
N LEU A 75 -0.96 4.65 -5.43
CA LEU A 75 -1.64 5.89 -5.03
C LEU A 75 -1.54 6.96 -6.13
N ALA A 76 -0.37 7.12 -6.77
CA ALA A 76 -0.21 8.02 -7.90
C ALA A 76 -1.10 7.62 -9.09
N GLN A 77 -1.21 6.31 -9.38
CA GLN A 77 -2.10 5.79 -10.41
C GLN A 77 -3.57 6.05 -10.09
N GLN A 78 -3.98 5.85 -8.84
CA GLN A 78 -5.34 6.16 -8.39
C GLN A 78 -5.65 7.66 -8.52
N ALA A 79 -4.72 8.54 -8.15
CA ALA A 79 -4.87 9.98 -8.30
C ALA A 79 -5.02 10.38 -9.77
N LEU A 80 -4.22 9.80 -10.66
CA LEU A 80 -4.34 10.04 -12.11
C LEU A 80 -5.68 9.54 -12.67
N GLN A 81 -6.12 8.34 -12.29
CA GLN A 81 -7.42 7.81 -12.70
C GLN A 81 -8.58 8.67 -12.21
N GLN A 82 -8.52 9.16 -10.97
CA GLN A 82 -9.51 10.08 -10.43
C GLN A 82 -9.55 11.41 -11.20
N ALA A 83 -8.40 11.97 -11.57
CA ALA A 83 -8.32 13.18 -12.37
C ALA A 83 -8.91 13.00 -13.78
N LEU A 84 -8.68 11.84 -14.41
CA LEU A 84 -9.27 11.48 -15.69
C LEU A 84 -10.81 11.32 -15.59
N ALA A 85 -11.28 10.58 -14.57
CA ALA A 85 -12.71 10.35 -14.35
C ALA A 85 -13.48 11.65 -14.05
N GLN A 86 -12.88 12.57 -13.28
CA GLN A 86 -13.49 13.90 -13.02
C GLN A 86 -13.64 14.74 -14.30
N ALA A 87 -12.84 14.46 -15.31
CA ALA A 87 -12.92 15.11 -16.62
C ALA A 87 -14.02 14.51 -17.54
N GLY A 88 -14.76 13.48 -17.09
CA GLY A 88 -15.91 12.89 -17.79
C GLY A 88 -15.52 11.99 -18.97
N VAL A 89 -14.34 11.35 -18.91
CA VAL A 89 -13.84 10.47 -19.99
C VAL A 89 -14.43 9.07 -19.85
N ASP A 90 -15.00 8.54 -20.93
CA ASP A 90 -15.29 7.12 -21.05
C ASP A 90 -13.97 6.33 -21.13
N ALA A 91 -13.84 5.32 -20.27
CA ALA A 91 -12.59 4.55 -20.13
C ALA A 91 -12.22 3.73 -21.40
N ASP A 92 -13.13 3.58 -22.33
CA ASP A 92 -12.98 2.73 -23.52
C ASP A 92 -12.58 3.50 -24.80
N ASP A 93 -12.47 4.84 -24.76
CA ASP A 93 -12.05 5.65 -25.90
C ASP A 93 -10.58 6.07 -25.78
N ASP A 94 -9.70 5.41 -26.53
CA ASP A 94 -8.26 5.66 -26.57
C ASP A 94 -7.91 7.09 -27.07
N GLU A 95 -8.71 7.67 -27.95
CA GLU A 95 -8.48 9.01 -28.46
C GLU A 95 -8.83 10.06 -27.40
N GLU A 96 -9.96 9.91 -26.75
CA GLU A 96 -10.39 10.78 -25.67
C GLU A 96 -9.43 10.69 -24.46
N GLN A 97 -8.98 9.48 -24.11
CA GLN A 97 -7.95 9.31 -23.08
C GLN A 97 -6.65 10.03 -23.43
N THR A 98 -6.20 9.93 -24.69
CA THR A 98 -4.99 10.61 -25.17
C THR A 98 -5.12 12.13 -25.04
N GLU A 99 -6.23 12.70 -25.48
CA GLU A 99 -6.48 14.15 -25.38
C GLU A 99 -6.50 14.63 -23.92
N ARG A 100 -7.13 13.88 -23.04
CA ARG A 100 -7.21 14.21 -21.60
C ARG A 100 -5.86 14.12 -20.90
N LEU A 101 -5.05 13.10 -21.23
CA LEU A 101 -3.68 13.02 -20.72
C LEU A 101 -2.85 14.22 -21.17
N VAL A 102 -2.96 14.64 -22.43
CA VAL A 102 -2.30 15.84 -22.94
C VAL A 102 -2.78 17.10 -22.20
N ALA A 103 -4.10 17.26 -22.02
CA ALA A 103 -4.67 18.38 -21.30
C ALA A 103 -4.22 18.43 -19.82
N LEU A 104 -4.22 17.29 -19.12
CA LEU A 104 -3.71 17.20 -17.75
C LEU A 104 -2.22 17.53 -17.67
N TYR A 105 -1.44 17.05 -18.64
CA TYR A 105 -0.01 17.35 -18.72
C TYR A 105 0.22 18.85 -18.91
N GLN A 106 -0.49 19.47 -19.85
CA GLN A 106 -0.43 20.94 -20.09
C GLN A 106 -0.84 21.72 -18.85
N ALA A 107 -1.93 21.34 -18.20
CA ALA A 107 -2.38 22.00 -16.96
C ALA A 107 -1.34 21.91 -15.83
N ARG A 108 -0.60 20.79 -15.76
CA ARG A 108 0.38 20.54 -14.70
C ARG A 108 1.75 21.17 -14.98
N PHE A 109 2.21 21.17 -16.25
CA PHE A 109 3.57 21.54 -16.63
C PHE A 109 3.66 22.78 -17.52
N GLY A 110 2.54 23.32 -17.98
CA GLY A 110 2.47 24.51 -18.83
C GLY A 110 2.90 24.28 -20.29
N SER A 111 3.12 23.03 -20.69
CA SER A 111 3.56 22.66 -22.05
C SER A 111 2.96 21.32 -22.46
N GLU A 112 2.95 21.03 -23.76
CA GLU A 112 2.57 19.69 -24.24
C GLU A 112 3.61 18.62 -23.84
N PRO A 113 3.21 17.32 -23.76
CA PRO A 113 4.15 16.25 -23.60
C PRO A 113 5.23 16.28 -24.69
N PRO A 114 6.51 16.06 -24.35
CA PRO A 114 7.56 16.09 -25.35
C PRO A 114 7.36 14.98 -26.40
N PRO A 115 7.64 15.25 -27.70
CA PRO A 115 7.51 14.25 -28.73
C PRO A 115 8.47 13.07 -28.48
N VAL A 116 8.00 11.88 -28.77
CA VAL A 116 8.82 10.66 -28.69
C VAL A 116 9.41 10.37 -30.07
N PRO A 117 10.71 10.21 -30.22
CA PRO A 117 11.32 9.81 -31.50
C PRO A 117 10.73 8.49 -31.98
N PRO A 118 10.28 8.39 -33.25
CA PRO A 118 9.80 7.13 -33.78
C PRO A 118 10.92 6.09 -33.91
N PRO A 119 10.60 4.80 -33.83
CA PRO A 119 11.56 3.75 -34.12
C PRO A 119 12.16 3.91 -35.51
N GLU A 120 13.45 3.55 -35.69
CA GLU A 120 14.15 3.60 -36.98
C GLU A 120 13.36 2.86 -38.05
N GLY A 121 13.16 3.50 -39.22
CA GLY A 121 12.46 2.93 -40.35
C GLY A 121 10.93 3.00 -40.31
N THR A 122 10.33 3.65 -39.29
CA THR A 122 8.89 3.83 -39.19
C THR A 122 8.51 5.29 -39.46
N GLN A 123 7.35 5.52 -40.10
CA GLN A 123 6.74 6.83 -40.28
C GLN A 123 5.34 6.81 -39.62
N PRO A 124 5.25 7.01 -38.29
CA PRO A 124 3.97 7.02 -37.62
C PRO A 124 3.13 8.23 -38.03
N SER A 125 1.82 8.04 -38.06
CA SER A 125 0.86 9.13 -38.24
C SER A 125 0.96 10.18 -37.11
N ALA A 126 0.41 11.36 -37.32
CA ALA A 126 0.36 12.42 -36.31
C ALA A 126 -0.37 11.93 -35.03
N GLN A 127 -1.43 11.12 -35.19
CA GLN A 127 -2.18 10.54 -34.08
C GLN A 127 -1.36 9.54 -33.28
N GLU A 128 -0.62 8.65 -33.93
CA GLU A 128 0.28 7.69 -33.26
C GLU A 128 1.42 8.40 -32.50
N GLN A 129 1.96 9.48 -33.09
CA GLN A 129 2.97 10.32 -32.43
C GLN A 129 2.39 11.00 -31.16
N ARG A 130 1.17 11.53 -31.25
CA ARG A 130 0.50 12.17 -30.12
C ARG A 130 0.20 11.17 -29.01
N ALA A 131 -0.27 9.97 -29.35
CA ALA A 131 -0.50 8.90 -28.38
C ALA A 131 0.80 8.43 -27.71
N ALA A 132 1.90 8.36 -28.47
CA ALA A 132 3.22 8.02 -27.90
C ALA A 132 3.70 9.12 -26.92
N ALA A 133 3.57 10.38 -27.28
CA ALA A 133 3.89 11.52 -26.41
C ALA A 133 3.01 11.53 -25.14
N ALA A 134 1.72 11.26 -25.26
CA ALA A 134 0.81 11.17 -24.12
C ALA A 134 1.21 10.02 -23.15
N ARG A 135 1.56 8.86 -23.69
CA ARG A 135 2.06 7.70 -22.87
C ARG A 135 3.36 8.04 -22.15
N ALA A 136 4.31 8.68 -22.82
CA ALA A 136 5.55 9.14 -22.20
C ALA A 136 5.27 10.24 -21.12
N GLY A 137 4.36 11.14 -21.41
CA GLY A 137 3.90 12.18 -20.47
C GLY A 137 3.22 11.60 -19.23
N ARG A 138 2.54 10.45 -19.36
CA ARG A 138 1.87 9.76 -18.26
C ARG A 138 2.84 9.40 -17.11
N GLU A 139 4.03 8.90 -17.41
CA GLU A 139 5.03 8.56 -16.37
C GLU A 139 5.46 9.83 -15.60
N ARG A 140 5.58 10.97 -16.29
CA ARG A 140 5.90 12.23 -15.64
C ARG A 140 4.74 12.78 -14.80
N LEU A 141 3.50 12.58 -15.26
CA LEU A 141 2.31 12.89 -14.46
C LEU A 141 2.26 12.02 -13.19
N LEU A 142 2.49 10.72 -13.30
CA LEU A 142 2.54 9.82 -12.15
C LEU A 142 3.61 10.24 -11.15
N ALA A 143 4.80 10.62 -11.62
CA ALA A 143 5.84 11.14 -10.74
C ALA A 143 5.42 12.45 -10.02
N ALA A 144 4.71 13.34 -10.73
CA ALA A 144 4.20 14.59 -10.18
C ALA A 144 2.98 14.42 -9.24
N MET A 145 2.29 13.28 -9.33
CA MET A 145 1.17 12.88 -8.48
C MET A 145 1.60 11.89 -7.38
N ALA A 146 2.89 11.64 -7.23
CA ALA A 146 3.39 10.81 -6.16
C ALA A 146 2.89 11.32 -4.80
N PRO A 147 2.41 10.43 -3.91
CA PRO A 147 1.93 10.82 -2.60
C PRO A 147 3.06 11.41 -1.77
N ASP A 148 2.74 12.38 -0.94
CA ASP A 148 3.66 12.91 0.07
C ASP A 148 3.84 11.95 1.26
N ALA A 149 4.72 12.31 2.17
CA ALA A 149 5.01 11.51 3.35
C ALA A 149 3.77 11.34 4.25
N ASP A 150 2.91 12.35 4.33
CA ASP A 150 1.71 12.32 5.17
C ASP A 150 0.67 11.34 4.61
N ALA A 151 0.48 11.31 3.29
CA ALA A 151 -0.39 10.34 2.62
C ALA A 151 0.12 8.90 2.79
N MET A 152 1.43 8.68 2.71
CA MET A 152 2.03 7.37 2.96
C MET A 152 1.89 6.94 4.43
N GLN A 153 2.06 7.85 5.38
CA GLN A 153 1.83 7.57 6.79
C GLN A 153 0.35 7.30 7.08
N ALA A 154 -0.56 8.00 6.41
CA ALA A 154 -1.99 7.76 6.53
C ALA A 154 -2.36 6.34 6.03
N LEU A 155 -1.78 5.88 4.91
CA LEU A 155 -1.95 4.51 4.42
C LEU A 155 -1.42 3.48 5.43
N ALA A 156 -0.21 3.69 5.97
CA ALA A 156 0.35 2.81 6.99
C ALA A 156 -0.58 2.73 8.22
N ARG A 157 -1.06 3.89 8.71
CA ARG A 157 -1.99 3.93 9.84
C ARG A 157 -3.30 3.21 9.54
N ALA A 158 -3.88 3.40 8.35
CA ALA A 158 -5.09 2.71 7.92
C ALA A 158 -4.91 1.18 7.88
N ARG A 159 -3.75 0.69 7.44
CA ARG A 159 -3.39 -0.74 7.50
C ARG A 159 -3.34 -1.26 8.94
N GLY A 160 -2.71 -0.52 9.84
CA GLY A 160 -2.66 -0.87 11.26
C GLY A 160 -4.06 -0.96 11.88
N GLU A 161 -4.92 0.00 11.56
CA GLU A 161 -6.31 0.00 12.04
C GLU A 161 -7.13 -1.16 11.45
N ALA A 162 -6.94 -1.49 10.18
CA ALA A 162 -7.61 -2.63 9.54
C ALA A 162 -7.22 -3.96 10.22
N ILE A 163 -5.95 -4.15 10.54
CA ILE A 163 -5.45 -5.33 11.29
C ILE A 163 -6.07 -5.34 12.69
N ARG A 164 -6.00 -4.21 13.42
CA ARG A 164 -6.53 -4.11 14.77
C ARG A 164 -8.04 -4.38 14.83
N ALA A 165 -8.78 -3.85 13.86
CA ALA A 165 -10.22 -4.08 13.74
C ALA A 165 -10.54 -5.55 13.46
N ALA A 166 -9.79 -6.22 12.58
CA ALA A 166 -9.96 -7.63 12.29
C ALA A 166 -9.68 -8.52 13.51
N LEU A 167 -8.61 -8.24 14.26
CA LEU A 167 -8.28 -8.96 15.49
C LEU A 167 -9.33 -8.72 16.59
N ALA A 168 -9.80 -7.48 16.74
CA ALA A 168 -10.86 -7.15 17.71
C ALA A 168 -12.19 -7.83 17.35
N GLY A 169 -12.55 -7.88 16.07
CA GLY A 169 -13.70 -8.63 15.58
C GLY A 169 -13.63 -10.13 15.85
N ASN A 170 -12.43 -10.68 16.02
CA ASN A 170 -12.19 -12.06 16.41
C ASN A 170 -11.98 -12.23 17.94
N GLY A 171 -12.30 -11.20 18.76
CA GLY A 171 -12.34 -11.31 20.22
C GLY A 171 -11.06 -10.92 20.96
N VAL A 172 -10.05 -10.35 20.29
CA VAL A 172 -8.84 -9.85 20.97
C VAL A 172 -9.15 -8.46 21.59
N PRO A 173 -8.95 -8.26 22.91
CA PRO A 173 -9.19 -6.97 23.56
C PRO A 173 -8.30 -5.86 23.01
N LEU A 174 -8.88 -4.67 22.75
CA LEU A 174 -8.16 -3.52 22.18
C LEU A 174 -6.95 -3.10 23.03
N GLN A 175 -7.03 -3.24 24.35
CA GLN A 175 -5.97 -2.87 25.28
C GLN A 175 -4.69 -3.73 25.14
N ARG A 176 -4.80 -4.86 24.44
CA ARG A 176 -3.69 -5.76 24.19
C ARG A 176 -3.02 -5.52 22.83
N MET A 177 -3.50 -4.51 22.09
CA MET A 177 -3.02 -4.20 20.74
C MET A 177 -2.58 -2.73 20.67
N ALA A 178 -1.33 -2.51 20.32
CA ALA A 178 -0.78 -1.21 19.99
C ALA A 178 -0.52 -1.13 18.47
N ILE A 179 -0.56 0.08 17.92
CA ILE A 179 -0.14 0.37 16.55
C ILE A 179 1.04 1.32 16.62
N THR A 180 2.19 0.86 16.16
CA THR A 180 3.40 1.66 16.05
C THR A 180 3.71 1.89 14.58
N VAL A 181 3.36 3.07 14.06
CA VAL A 181 3.69 3.44 12.69
C VAL A 181 5.17 3.86 12.65
N PRO A 182 6.05 3.10 11.97
CA PRO A 182 7.46 3.46 11.91
C PRO A 182 7.66 4.73 11.08
N ALA A 183 8.76 5.43 11.32
CA ALA A 183 9.21 6.51 10.45
C ALA A 183 9.44 5.96 9.03
N LEU A 184 8.97 6.70 8.03
CA LEU A 184 9.15 6.28 6.64
C LEU A 184 10.62 6.40 6.24
N PRO A 185 11.26 5.31 5.79
CA PRO A 185 12.62 5.38 5.24
C PRO A 185 12.61 6.17 3.92
N GLN A 186 13.71 6.86 3.65
CA GLN A 186 13.92 7.53 2.37
C GLN A 186 15.24 7.06 1.75
N PRO A 187 15.19 6.40 0.59
CA PRO A 187 14.01 6.06 -0.21
C PRO A 187 13.13 4.97 0.44
N LEU A 188 11.88 4.91 0.02
CA LEU A 188 10.97 3.82 0.40
C LEU A 188 11.54 2.46 -0.05
N PRO A 189 11.35 1.38 0.70
CA PRO A 189 11.80 0.05 0.31
C PRO A 189 11.07 -0.41 -0.95
N PRO A 190 11.68 -1.28 -1.77
CA PRO A 190 11.05 -1.81 -2.97
C PRO A 190 9.85 -2.72 -2.66
N SER A 191 9.86 -3.36 -1.49
CA SER A 191 8.79 -4.21 -0.98
C SER A 191 8.77 -4.16 0.53
N ALA A 192 7.57 -4.12 1.12
CA ALA A 192 7.37 -4.17 2.56
C ALA A 192 6.12 -4.98 2.92
N VAL A 193 6.16 -5.61 4.09
CA VAL A 193 5.01 -6.27 4.71
C VAL A 193 4.81 -5.71 6.12
N SER A 194 3.57 -5.61 6.56
CA SER A 194 3.26 -5.20 7.92
C SER A 194 3.68 -6.31 8.89
N GLU A 195 4.40 -5.96 9.94
CA GLU A 195 5.00 -6.89 10.89
C GLU A 195 4.33 -6.81 12.25
N PHE A 196 4.46 -7.89 13.01
CA PHE A 196 3.98 -7.99 14.38
C PHE A 196 5.12 -8.25 15.35
N GLU A 197 5.06 -7.57 16.48
CA GLU A 197 5.89 -7.86 17.64
C GLU A 197 5.03 -8.28 18.82
N LEU A 198 5.47 -9.30 19.54
CA LEU A 198 4.81 -9.76 20.75
C LEU A 198 5.61 -9.32 21.98
N ALA A 199 4.89 -8.87 23.00
CA ALA A 199 5.43 -8.56 24.29
C ALA A 199 4.62 -9.28 25.38
N SER A 200 5.25 -9.61 26.50
CA SER A 200 4.58 -10.11 27.69
C SER A 200 4.39 -8.97 28.69
N SER A 201 3.18 -8.79 29.15
CA SER A 201 2.86 -7.89 30.28
C SER A 201 3.20 -8.54 31.62
#